data_42324cfaeb0a376757dbd0e15a4a6208
#
_entry.id   42324cfaeb0a376757dbd0e15a4a6208
#
_cell.length_a   1.000
_cell.length_b   1.000
_cell.length_c   1.000
_cell.angle_alpha   90.00
_cell.angle_beta   90.00
_cell.angle_gamma   90.00
#
_symmetry.space_group_name_H-M   'P 1'
#
loop_
_entity.id
_entity.type
_entity.pdbx_description
1 polymer ?
#
loop_
_entity_poly.entity_id
_entity_poly.type
_entity_poly.pdbx_seq_one_letter_code
_entity_poly.pdbx_strand_id
1 'polypeptide(L)'
;MISGWGLNEQGKKISKRDLEKFTDAEGFNRYDPHSIMEKYSADALRFWAAGSHLGNDLRFNEKDVRTGRKVVIKIWNVARLCNILLEGFDPNAPRPALADRSVEDRWVQIELAKTIKTVTDGFERYDYAYGREALERFFWSVFCDNYVEIVKDRFWNPERYSEELRASAQATLWESLRTLLALFAPYLPFVTEAVFQRLYKPYEDVSSIHIAEWPGEESELEATATPGGMVIILELLNATRELRSQHKISQTKVLEGIRLDLDGADDGTKQMVRDLVGSIQSATRCKEVSYGPAEYATAVQGVKLEILAAE
;
A
#
# COMPACT_ATOMS: atom_id res chain seq x y z
N MET A 1 -21.29 -23.34 7.31
CA MET A 1 -21.04 -21.88 7.27
C MET A 1 -22.21 -21.23 6.52
N ILE A 2 -22.86 -20.23 7.09
CA ILE A 2 -24.07 -19.61 6.54
C ILE A 2 -23.75 -18.11 6.42
N SER A 3 -23.85 -17.58 5.18
CA SER A 3 -23.80 -16.13 4.96
C SER A 3 -25.13 -15.50 5.39
N GLY A 4 -25.09 -14.25 5.81
CA GLY A 4 -26.29 -13.46 6.07
C GLY A 4 -27.06 -13.11 4.78
N TRP A 5 -28.09 -12.32 4.93
CA TRP A 5 -28.94 -11.89 3.81
C TRP A 5 -28.34 -10.66 3.12
N GLY A 6 -28.50 -10.61 1.80
CA GLY A 6 -28.31 -9.36 1.06
C GLY A 6 -29.46 -8.40 1.33
N LEU A 7 -29.15 -7.25 1.91
CA LEU A 7 -30.13 -6.19 2.22
C LEU A 7 -29.96 -5.02 1.27
N ASN A 8 -31.05 -4.35 0.93
CA ASN A 8 -31.01 -3.08 0.22
C ASN A 8 -30.55 -1.91 1.14
N GLU A 9 -30.46 -0.71 0.59
CA GLU A 9 -30.06 0.48 1.36
C GLU A 9 -30.97 0.80 2.55
N GLN A 10 -32.24 0.38 2.49
CA GLN A 10 -33.22 0.55 3.57
C GLN A 10 -33.23 -0.61 4.59
N GLY A 11 -32.31 -1.57 4.44
CA GLY A 11 -32.22 -2.73 5.34
C GLY A 11 -33.25 -3.83 5.08
N LYS A 12 -33.94 -3.80 3.93
CA LYS A 12 -34.87 -4.87 3.54
C LYS A 12 -34.15 -5.90 2.68
N LYS A 13 -34.50 -7.19 2.87
CA LYS A 13 -33.96 -8.29 2.07
C LYS A 13 -34.20 -8.06 0.58
N ILE A 14 -33.14 -8.21 -0.22
CA ILE A 14 -33.21 -8.20 -1.68
C ILE A 14 -33.84 -9.52 -2.14
N SER A 15 -34.96 -9.45 -2.86
CA SER A 15 -35.65 -10.60 -3.41
C SER A 15 -35.59 -10.57 -4.93
N LYS A 16 -35.36 -11.72 -5.55
CA LYS A 16 -35.41 -11.86 -7.01
C LYS A 16 -36.75 -11.40 -7.61
N ARG A 17 -37.85 -11.54 -6.86
CA ARG A 17 -39.21 -11.11 -7.31
C ARG A 17 -39.34 -9.59 -7.39
N ASP A 18 -38.50 -8.85 -6.69
CA ASP A 18 -38.58 -7.39 -6.61
C ASP A 18 -37.51 -6.70 -7.46
N LEU A 19 -36.59 -7.45 -8.09
CA LEU A 19 -35.46 -6.89 -8.85
C LEU A 19 -35.93 -5.93 -9.95
N GLU A 20 -37.01 -6.26 -10.68
CA GLU A 20 -37.54 -5.41 -11.75
C GLU A 20 -37.94 -4.01 -11.27
N LYS A 21 -38.36 -3.87 -10.01
CA LYS A 21 -38.76 -2.58 -9.42
C LYS A 21 -37.59 -1.62 -9.20
N PHE A 22 -36.35 -2.12 -9.27
CA PHE A 22 -35.11 -1.38 -9.03
C PHE A 22 -34.33 -1.12 -10.33
N THR A 23 -34.93 -1.39 -11.47
CA THR A 23 -34.36 -1.12 -12.79
C THR A 23 -34.68 0.31 -13.18
N ASP A 24 -33.69 1.11 -13.53
CA ASP A 24 -33.87 2.47 -14.02
C ASP A 24 -34.25 2.54 -15.50
N ALA A 25 -34.45 3.76 -16.01
CA ALA A 25 -34.87 3.98 -17.41
C ALA A 25 -33.81 3.53 -18.43
N GLU A 26 -32.56 3.47 -18.03
CA GLU A 26 -31.42 3.02 -18.83
C GLU A 26 -31.22 1.49 -18.76
N GLY A 27 -32.06 0.76 -18.00
CA GLY A 27 -31.99 -0.69 -17.82
C GLY A 27 -31.00 -1.15 -16.77
N PHE A 28 -30.36 -0.24 -16.03
CA PHE A 28 -29.47 -0.58 -14.95
C PHE A 28 -30.25 -0.94 -13.68
N ASN A 29 -29.96 -2.14 -13.14
CA ASN A 29 -30.52 -2.58 -11.87
C ASN A 29 -29.45 -2.62 -10.79
N ARG A 30 -29.55 -1.71 -9.81
CA ARG A 30 -28.55 -1.56 -8.73
C ARG A 30 -28.39 -2.75 -7.82
N TYR A 31 -29.29 -3.71 -7.85
CA TYR A 31 -29.24 -4.92 -7.02
C TYR A 31 -29.04 -6.19 -7.85
N ASP A 32 -28.98 -6.08 -9.16
CA ASP A 32 -28.63 -7.19 -10.03
C ASP A 32 -27.10 -7.31 -10.16
N PRO A 33 -26.50 -8.46 -9.76
CA PRO A 33 -25.06 -8.65 -9.86
C PRO A 33 -24.49 -8.43 -11.27
N HIS A 34 -25.24 -8.80 -12.33
CA HIS A 34 -24.79 -8.61 -13.71
C HIS A 34 -24.66 -7.13 -14.06
N SER A 35 -25.69 -6.34 -13.77
CA SER A 35 -25.65 -4.88 -13.98
C SER A 35 -24.49 -4.23 -13.20
N ILE A 36 -24.24 -4.67 -11.96
CA ILE A 36 -23.15 -4.18 -11.14
C ILE A 36 -21.79 -4.57 -11.73
N MET A 37 -21.64 -5.81 -12.20
CA MET A 37 -20.39 -6.27 -12.83
C MET A 37 -20.09 -5.52 -14.13
N GLU A 38 -21.08 -5.25 -14.95
CA GLU A 38 -20.92 -4.45 -16.17
C GLU A 38 -20.47 -3.02 -15.87
N LYS A 39 -21.03 -2.40 -14.84
CA LYS A 39 -20.71 -1.01 -14.46
C LYS A 39 -19.38 -0.87 -13.72
N TYR A 40 -19.04 -1.80 -12.82
CA TYR A 40 -17.93 -1.65 -11.88
C TYR A 40 -16.83 -2.72 -12.01
N SER A 41 -17.07 -3.83 -12.62
CA SER A 41 -16.30 -5.08 -12.76
C SER A 41 -16.67 -6.16 -11.75
N ALA A 42 -16.41 -7.41 -12.14
CA ALA A 42 -16.60 -8.57 -11.27
C ALA A 42 -15.70 -8.49 -10.02
N ASP A 43 -14.46 -8.04 -10.16
CA ASP A 43 -13.55 -7.84 -9.03
C ASP A 43 -14.10 -6.85 -8.01
N ALA A 44 -14.65 -5.73 -8.45
CA ALA A 44 -15.21 -4.73 -7.55
C ALA A 44 -16.39 -5.27 -6.74
N LEU A 45 -17.27 -6.04 -7.37
CA LEU A 45 -18.39 -6.70 -6.70
C LEU A 45 -17.91 -7.76 -5.70
N ARG A 46 -16.93 -8.59 -6.08
CA ARG A 46 -16.33 -9.60 -5.20
C ARG A 46 -15.67 -8.96 -3.99
N PHE A 47 -14.92 -7.88 -4.18
CA PHE A 47 -14.26 -7.17 -3.11
C PHE A 47 -15.24 -6.59 -2.10
N TRP A 48 -16.36 -6.03 -2.57
CA TRP A 48 -17.45 -5.60 -1.70
C TRP A 48 -18.06 -6.77 -0.93
N ALA A 49 -18.38 -7.87 -1.61
CA ALA A 49 -19.00 -9.04 -0.98
C ALA A 49 -18.11 -9.67 0.11
N ALA A 50 -16.80 -9.68 -0.09
CA ALA A 50 -15.82 -10.16 0.88
C ALA A 50 -15.63 -9.23 2.10
N GLY A 51 -16.29 -8.07 2.14
CA GLY A 51 -16.24 -7.14 3.25
C GLY A 51 -17.24 -7.42 4.38
N SER A 52 -18.02 -8.51 4.29
CA SER A 52 -18.95 -8.90 5.32
C SER A 52 -18.42 -10.10 6.12
N HIS A 53 -18.49 -10.02 7.44
CA HIS A 53 -18.24 -11.17 8.29
C HIS A 53 -19.34 -12.22 8.10
N LEU A 54 -18.97 -13.49 8.08
CA LEU A 54 -19.93 -14.58 7.91
C LEU A 54 -20.95 -14.60 9.04
N GLY A 55 -22.20 -14.86 8.69
CA GLY A 55 -23.34 -14.83 9.62
C GLY A 55 -24.01 -13.47 9.73
N ASN A 56 -23.36 -12.40 9.33
CA ASN A 56 -23.94 -11.06 9.30
C ASN A 56 -24.66 -10.77 7.99
N ASP A 57 -25.72 -9.96 8.06
CA ASP A 57 -26.37 -9.45 6.87
C ASP A 57 -25.49 -8.44 6.13
N LEU A 58 -25.43 -8.56 4.82
CA LEU A 58 -24.66 -7.67 3.98
C LEU A 58 -25.58 -6.60 3.35
N ARG A 59 -25.48 -5.37 3.85
CA ARG A 59 -26.21 -4.25 3.26
C ARG A 59 -25.50 -3.78 1.98
N PHE A 60 -26.21 -3.81 0.88
CA PHE A 60 -25.73 -3.26 -0.39
C PHE A 60 -25.57 -1.75 -0.28
N ASN A 61 -24.39 -1.28 -0.66
CA ASN A 61 -24.08 0.13 -0.80
C ASN A 61 -23.19 0.31 -2.04
N GLU A 62 -23.70 1.04 -3.02
CA GLU A 62 -22.98 1.27 -4.28
C GLU A 62 -21.65 1.99 -4.08
N LYS A 63 -21.50 2.81 -3.01
CA LYS A 63 -20.24 3.47 -2.69
C LYS A 63 -19.14 2.46 -2.33
N ASP A 64 -19.51 1.37 -1.66
CA ASP A 64 -18.53 0.35 -1.24
C ASP A 64 -18.06 -0.48 -2.45
N VAL A 65 -18.95 -0.75 -3.42
CA VAL A 65 -18.56 -1.36 -4.70
C VAL A 65 -17.62 -0.44 -5.48
N ARG A 66 -17.87 0.87 -5.49
CA ARG A 66 -16.94 1.86 -6.09
C ARG A 66 -15.59 1.87 -5.40
N THR A 67 -15.55 1.65 -4.08
CA THR A 67 -14.27 1.51 -3.36
C THR A 67 -13.52 0.28 -3.85
N GLY A 68 -14.16 -0.87 -4.02
CA GLY A 68 -13.57 -2.04 -4.64
C GLY A 68 -12.99 -1.75 -6.04
N ARG A 69 -13.72 -1.00 -6.88
CA ARG A 69 -13.19 -0.57 -8.19
C ARG A 69 -11.95 0.31 -8.07
N LYS A 70 -11.88 1.20 -7.06
CA LYS A 70 -10.68 2.01 -6.83
C LYS A 70 -9.47 1.14 -6.48
N VAL A 71 -9.66 0.09 -5.69
CA VAL A 71 -8.58 -0.88 -5.37
C VAL A 71 -8.09 -1.56 -6.65
N VAL A 72 -8.99 -2.05 -7.50
CA VAL A 72 -8.65 -2.67 -8.79
C VAL A 72 -7.79 -1.73 -9.65
N ILE A 73 -8.24 -0.48 -9.82
CA ILE A 73 -7.53 0.53 -10.61
C ILE A 73 -6.15 0.86 -9.97
N LYS A 74 -6.10 0.93 -8.63
CA LYS A 74 -4.84 1.24 -7.93
C LYS A 74 -3.83 0.09 -8.08
N ILE A 75 -4.25 -1.17 -7.97
CA ILE A 75 -3.38 -2.34 -8.21
C ILE A 75 -2.78 -2.27 -9.62
N TRP A 76 -3.61 -2.03 -10.63
CA TRP A 76 -3.14 -1.88 -11.99
C TRP A 76 -2.13 -0.75 -12.19
N ASN A 77 -2.43 0.43 -11.63
CA ASN A 77 -1.57 1.60 -11.76
C ASN A 77 -0.24 1.43 -11.00
N VAL A 78 -0.27 0.83 -9.81
CA VAL A 78 0.94 0.53 -9.04
C VAL A 78 1.78 -0.52 -9.76
N ALA A 79 1.17 -1.58 -10.31
CA ALA A 79 1.88 -2.57 -11.11
C ALA A 79 2.57 -1.94 -12.34
N ARG A 80 1.90 -1.01 -13.02
CA ARG A 80 2.51 -0.23 -14.11
C ARG A 80 3.70 0.61 -13.64
N LEU A 81 3.56 1.28 -12.51
CA LEU A 81 4.65 2.06 -11.92
C LEU A 81 5.81 1.15 -11.53
N CYS A 82 5.56 0.06 -10.82
CA CYS A 82 6.61 -0.91 -10.46
C CYS A 82 7.32 -1.45 -11.71
N ASN A 83 6.60 -1.75 -12.78
CA ASN A 83 7.21 -2.19 -14.04
C ASN A 83 8.20 -1.15 -14.62
N ILE A 84 7.90 0.15 -14.49
CA ILE A 84 8.82 1.21 -14.89
C ILE A 84 10.05 1.25 -13.96
N LEU A 85 9.84 1.16 -12.64
CA LEU A 85 10.92 1.18 -11.65
C LEU A 85 11.80 -0.09 -11.69
N LEU A 86 11.29 -1.16 -12.26
CA LEU A 86 11.98 -2.44 -12.46
C LEU A 86 12.72 -2.50 -13.82
N GLU A 87 12.82 -1.41 -14.55
CA GLU A 87 13.60 -1.38 -15.78
C GLU A 87 15.05 -1.81 -15.52
N GLY A 88 15.54 -2.79 -16.29
CA GLY A 88 16.86 -3.39 -16.10
C GLY A 88 17.02 -4.37 -14.94
N PHE A 89 15.97 -4.63 -14.17
CA PHE A 89 15.98 -5.62 -13.10
C PHE A 89 15.90 -7.04 -13.67
N ASP A 90 16.83 -7.92 -13.27
CA ASP A 90 16.79 -9.34 -13.59
C ASP A 90 16.25 -10.13 -12.37
N PRO A 91 15.03 -10.68 -12.44
CA PRO A 91 14.46 -11.47 -11.35
C PRO A 91 15.23 -12.76 -11.02
N ASN A 92 16.09 -13.24 -11.92
CA ASN A 92 16.90 -14.45 -11.72
C ASN A 92 18.30 -14.14 -11.13
N ALA A 93 18.69 -12.86 -11.10
CA ALA A 93 19.97 -12.47 -10.49
C ALA A 93 19.92 -12.60 -8.95
N PRO A 94 21.08 -12.83 -8.30
CA PRO A 94 21.17 -12.80 -6.84
C PRO A 94 20.65 -11.46 -6.28
N ARG A 95 19.82 -11.55 -5.25
CA ARG A 95 19.23 -10.36 -4.58
C ARG A 95 19.96 -10.04 -3.30
N PRO A 96 20.03 -8.77 -2.89
CA PRO A 96 20.56 -8.41 -1.59
C PRO A 96 19.80 -9.15 -0.48
N ALA A 97 20.54 -9.69 0.48
CA ALA A 97 19.91 -10.28 1.67
C ALA A 97 19.11 -9.21 2.41
N LEU A 98 18.02 -9.58 3.10
CA LEU A 98 17.15 -8.61 3.75
C LEU A 98 17.92 -7.73 4.75
N ALA A 99 18.89 -8.29 5.48
CA ALA A 99 19.72 -7.56 6.44
C ALA A 99 20.56 -6.44 5.79
N ASP A 100 20.92 -6.62 4.53
CA ASP A 100 21.74 -5.68 3.76
C ASP A 100 20.92 -4.63 3.01
N ARG A 101 19.59 -4.77 3.03
CA ARG A 101 18.69 -3.80 2.40
C ARG A 101 18.55 -2.52 3.21
N SER A 102 18.10 -1.46 2.55
CA SER A 102 17.86 -0.18 3.23
C SER A 102 16.79 -0.29 4.32
N VAL A 103 16.73 0.71 5.18
CA VAL A 103 15.77 0.72 6.30
C VAL A 103 14.32 0.69 5.83
N GLU A 104 13.99 1.36 4.72
CA GLU A 104 12.66 1.38 4.12
C GLU A 104 12.28 0.02 3.51
N ASP A 105 13.24 -0.61 2.85
CA ASP A 105 13.06 -1.91 2.20
C ASP A 105 12.83 -3.00 3.26
N ARG A 106 13.59 -2.98 4.35
CA ARG A 106 13.37 -3.88 5.49
C ARG A 106 12.03 -3.64 6.16
N TRP A 107 11.68 -2.37 6.38
CA TRP A 107 10.40 -2.03 7.00
C TRP A 107 9.20 -2.56 6.22
N VAL A 108 9.13 -2.33 4.92
CA VAL A 108 7.98 -2.80 4.12
C VAL A 108 7.87 -4.32 4.13
N GLN A 109 9.00 -5.06 4.16
CA GLN A 109 9.00 -6.51 4.25
C GLN A 109 8.51 -7.00 5.62
N ILE A 110 8.91 -6.33 6.71
CA ILE A 110 8.40 -6.61 8.06
C ILE A 110 6.88 -6.40 8.14
N GLU A 111 6.39 -5.28 7.63
CA GLU A 111 4.94 -4.99 7.65
C GLU A 111 4.17 -5.93 6.72
N LEU A 112 4.78 -6.37 5.61
CA LEU A 112 4.21 -7.37 4.72
C LEU A 112 4.11 -8.74 5.39
N ALA A 113 5.13 -9.19 6.12
CA ALA A 113 5.10 -10.44 6.87
C ALA A 113 3.96 -10.45 7.91
N LYS A 114 3.79 -9.37 8.67
CA LYS A 114 2.65 -9.19 9.59
C LYS A 114 1.30 -9.25 8.88
N THR A 115 1.26 -8.70 7.67
CA THR A 115 0.04 -8.71 6.85
C THR A 115 -0.26 -10.11 6.31
N ILE A 116 0.75 -10.85 5.83
CA ILE A 116 0.60 -12.25 5.39
C ILE A 116 -0.04 -13.07 6.52
N LYS A 117 0.54 -13.00 7.71
CA LYS A 117 0.00 -13.71 8.87
C LYS A 117 -1.46 -13.35 9.15
N THR A 118 -1.77 -12.06 9.18
CA THR A 118 -3.14 -11.60 9.49
C THR A 118 -4.15 -12.07 8.44
N VAL A 119 -3.76 -12.06 7.16
CA VAL A 119 -4.60 -12.53 6.05
C VAL A 119 -4.77 -14.04 6.14
N THR A 120 -3.69 -14.79 6.38
CA THR A 120 -3.70 -16.25 6.54
C THR A 120 -4.61 -16.64 7.72
N ASP A 121 -4.42 -16.03 8.90
CA ASP A 121 -5.28 -16.24 10.07
C ASP A 121 -6.76 -15.94 9.77
N GLY A 122 -7.03 -14.92 8.95
CA GLY A 122 -8.38 -14.59 8.49
C GLY A 122 -8.99 -15.69 7.64
N PHE A 123 -8.24 -16.25 6.70
CA PHE A 123 -8.69 -17.38 5.87
C PHE A 123 -8.88 -18.65 6.70
N GLU A 124 -7.96 -18.99 7.59
CA GLU A 124 -8.05 -20.16 8.47
C GLU A 124 -9.29 -20.14 9.36
N ARG A 125 -9.67 -18.96 9.84
CA ARG A 125 -10.88 -18.77 10.67
C ARG A 125 -12.14 -18.51 9.86
N TYR A 126 -12.04 -18.49 8.52
CA TYR A 126 -13.15 -18.10 7.65
C TYR A 126 -13.66 -16.66 7.89
N ASP A 127 -12.82 -15.78 8.42
CA ASP A 127 -13.08 -14.35 8.58
C ASP A 127 -12.38 -13.55 7.48
N TYR A 128 -12.90 -13.67 6.29
CA TYR A 128 -12.34 -13.04 5.09
C TYR A 128 -12.34 -11.51 5.17
N ALA A 129 -13.32 -10.92 5.85
CA ALA A 129 -13.41 -9.48 6.02
C ALA A 129 -12.23 -8.94 6.82
N TYR A 130 -11.84 -9.62 7.90
CA TYR A 130 -10.68 -9.26 8.72
C TYR A 130 -9.38 -9.28 7.92
N GLY A 131 -9.12 -10.36 7.16
CA GLY A 131 -7.95 -10.47 6.29
C GLY A 131 -7.94 -9.39 5.20
N ARG A 132 -9.10 -9.14 4.56
CA ARG A 132 -9.24 -8.10 3.54
C ARG A 132 -8.92 -6.70 4.07
N GLU A 133 -9.42 -6.35 5.26
CA GLU A 133 -9.17 -5.04 5.87
C GLU A 133 -7.69 -4.81 6.18
N ALA A 134 -7.01 -5.82 6.71
CA ALA A 134 -5.58 -5.76 6.97
C ALA A 134 -4.77 -5.58 5.68
N LEU A 135 -5.09 -6.37 4.64
CA LEU A 135 -4.47 -6.29 3.33
C LEU A 135 -4.70 -4.92 2.67
N GLU A 136 -5.94 -4.41 2.71
CA GLU A 136 -6.28 -3.10 2.14
C GLU A 136 -5.51 -1.98 2.84
N ARG A 137 -5.42 -2.01 4.18
CA ARG A 137 -4.65 -1.03 4.97
C ARG A 137 -3.18 -1.05 4.61
N PHE A 138 -2.57 -2.24 4.56
CA PHE A 138 -1.16 -2.37 4.15
C PHE A 138 -0.95 -1.82 2.73
N PHE A 139 -1.80 -2.23 1.79
CA PHE A 139 -1.68 -1.83 0.38
C PHE A 139 -1.74 -0.31 0.20
N TRP A 140 -2.72 0.37 0.81
CA TRP A 140 -2.85 1.81 0.69
C TRP A 140 -1.77 2.55 1.49
N SER A 141 -1.75 2.34 2.81
CA SER A 141 -0.98 3.20 3.71
C SER A 141 0.51 2.85 3.75
N VAL A 142 0.85 1.55 3.77
CA VAL A 142 2.25 1.13 3.88
C VAL A 142 2.91 1.10 2.50
N PHE A 143 2.35 0.34 1.58
CA PHE A 143 2.98 0.11 0.28
C PHE A 143 2.85 1.31 -0.67
N CYS A 144 1.60 1.76 -0.95
CA CYS A 144 1.38 2.79 -1.97
C CYS A 144 1.74 4.20 -1.51
N ASP A 145 1.24 4.62 -0.33
CA ASP A 145 1.32 6.02 0.08
C ASP A 145 2.64 6.36 0.79
N ASN A 146 3.37 5.36 1.29
CA ASN A 146 4.66 5.55 1.91
C ASN A 146 5.79 4.89 1.12
N TYR A 147 5.88 3.56 1.08
CA TYR A 147 7.04 2.86 0.54
C TYR A 147 7.35 3.24 -0.92
N VAL A 148 6.38 3.06 -1.82
CA VAL A 148 6.57 3.37 -3.25
C VAL A 148 6.89 4.84 -3.46
N GLU A 149 6.27 5.73 -2.71
CA GLU A 149 6.53 7.18 -2.79
C GLU A 149 7.93 7.55 -2.32
N ILE A 150 8.47 6.87 -1.31
CA ILE A 150 9.83 7.08 -0.80
C ILE A 150 10.86 6.55 -1.80
N VAL A 151 10.73 5.30 -2.24
CA VAL A 151 11.78 4.67 -3.03
C VAL A 151 11.81 5.10 -4.50
N LYS A 152 10.70 5.60 -5.05
CA LYS A 152 10.66 6.02 -6.47
C LYS A 152 11.65 7.14 -6.81
N ASP A 153 12.05 7.97 -5.84
CA ASP A 153 13.05 9.01 -6.05
C ASP A 153 14.42 8.43 -6.44
N ARG A 154 14.73 7.21 -5.98
CA ARG A 154 15.96 6.48 -6.35
C ARG A 154 16.05 6.18 -7.85
N PHE A 155 14.92 6.21 -8.56
CA PHE A 155 14.82 5.95 -10.00
C PHE A 155 14.66 7.21 -10.84
N TRP A 156 14.00 8.23 -10.27
CA TRP A 156 13.86 9.53 -10.97
C TRP A 156 15.09 10.41 -10.87
N ASN A 157 15.90 10.23 -9.83
CA ASN A 157 17.14 10.98 -9.57
C ASN A 157 18.30 10.00 -9.27
N PRO A 158 18.65 9.09 -10.21
CA PRO A 158 19.58 7.99 -9.95
C PRO A 158 20.98 8.45 -9.55
N GLU A 159 21.38 9.67 -9.93
CA GLU A 159 22.66 10.28 -9.58
C GLU A 159 22.82 10.59 -8.08
N ARG A 160 21.73 10.59 -7.34
CA ARG A 160 21.71 10.85 -5.88
C ARG A 160 21.84 9.58 -5.04
N TYR A 161 21.76 8.42 -5.67
CA TYR A 161 21.68 7.13 -4.97
C TYR A 161 22.64 6.11 -5.57
N SER A 162 23.22 5.24 -4.70
CA SER A 162 24.09 4.17 -5.17
C SER A 162 23.31 3.09 -5.93
N GLU A 163 24.02 2.29 -6.71
CA GLU A 163 23.43 1.14 -7.41
C GLU A 163 22.86 0.10 -6.46
N GLU A 164 23.53 -0.11 -5.29
CA GLU A 164 23.09 -1.04 -4.25
C GLU A 164 21.73 -0.62 -3.67
N LEU A 165 21.52 0.68 -3.40
CA LEU A 165 20.24 1.19 -2.92
C LEU A 165 19.11 1.03 -3.94
N ARG A 166 19.41 1.19 -5.23
CA ARG A 166 18.45 0.95 -6.31
C ARG A 166 18.14 -0.54 -6.46
N ALA A 167 19.17 -1.39 -6.44
CA ALA A 167 18.99 -2.85 -6.52
C ALA A 167 18.19 -3.38 -5.31
N SER A 168 18.44 -2.84 -4.12
CA SER A 168 17.67 -3.14 -2.90
C SER A 168 16.19 -2.82 -3.09
N ALA A 169 15.87 -1.62 -3.59
CA ALA A 169 14.49 -1.20 -3.84
C ALA A 169 13.83 -2.04 -4.95
N GLN A 170 14.53 -2.37 -6.02
CA GLN A 170 14.00 -3.22 -7.10
C GLN A 170 13.65 -4.62 -6.61
N ALA A 171 14.56 -5.27 -5.85
CA ALA A 171 14.30 -6.58 -5.27
C ALA A 171 13.06 -6.54 -4.36
N THR A 172 12.96 -5.52 -3.51
CA THR A 172 11.86 -5.36 -2.57
C THR A 172 10.53 -5.04 -3.26
N LEU A 173 10.52 -4.19 -4.29
CA LEU A 173 9.34 -3.90 -5.12
C LEU A 173 8.83 -5.16 -5.81
N TRP A 174 9.75 -5.95 -6.42
CA TRP A 174 9.41 -7.19 -7.11
C TRP A 174 8.75 -8.18 -6.15
N GLU A 175 9.38 -8.46 -5.02
CA GLU A 175 8.90 -9.41 -4.01
C GLU A 175 7.57 -8.95 -3.38
N SER A 176 7.51 -7.69 -2.96
CA SER A 176 6.29 -7.16 -2.31
C SER A 176 5.10 -7.14 -3.25
N LEU A 177 5.28 -6.71 -4.50
CA LEU A 177 4.18 -6.70 -5.47
C LEU A 177 3.70 -8.12 -5.78
N ARG A 178 4.63 -9.07 -5.96
CA ARG A 178 4.27 -10.48 -6.19
C ARG A 178 3.44 -11.06 -5.05
N THR A 179 3.87 -10.82 -3.82
CA THR A 179 3.15 -11.24 -2.61
C THR A 179 1.78 -10.59 -2.51
N LEU A 180 1.69 -9.28 -2.71
CA LEU A 180 0.42 -8.55 -2.72
C LEU A 180 -0.57 -9.10 -3.74
N LEU A 181 -0.12 -9.43 -4.95
CA LEU A 181 -0.98 -10.05 -5.96
C LEU A 181 -1.52 -11.40 -5.49
N ALA A 182 -0.70 -12.24 -4.84
CA ALA A 182 -1.13 -13.52 -4.30
C ALA A 182 -2.18 -13.34 -3.18
N LEU A 183 -1.94 -12.40 -2.25
CA LEU A 183 -2.87 -12.12 -1.16
C LEU A 183 -4.21 -11.54 -1.67
N PHE A 184 -4.18 -10.74 -2.73
CA PHE A 184 -5.39 -10.19 -3.34
C PHE A 184 -6.12 -11.18 -4.27
N ALA A 185 -5.46 -12.20 -4.78
CA ALA A 185 -6.02 -13.12 -5.78
C ALA A 185 -7.38 -13.76 -5.37
N PRO A 186 -7.59 -14.17 -4.12
CA PRO A 186 -8.90 -14.70 -3.70
C PRO A 186 -10.03 -13.65 -3.75
N TYR A 187 -9.71 -12.37 -3.56
CA TYR A 187 -10.67 -11.26 -3.56
C TYR A 187 -10.88 -10.66 -4.95
N LEU A 188 -9.79 -10.48 -5.70
CA LEU A 188 -9.71 -9.74 -6.96
C LEU A 188 -9.05 -10.59 -8.07
N PRO A 189 -9.68 -11.73 -8.44
CA PRO A 189 -9.03 -12.74 -9.28
C PRO A 189 -8.62 -12.23 -10.67
N PHE A 190 -9.37 -11.32 -11.28
CA PHE A 190 -9.10 -10.93 -12.67
C PHE A 190 -7.95 -9.94 -12.79
N VAL A 191 -7.89 -8.90 -11.95
CA VAL A 191 -6.80 -7.92 -12.03
C VAL A 191 -5.48 -8.53 -11.59
N THR A 192 -5.48 -9.38 -10.55
CA THR A 192 -4.26 -10.04 -10.07
C THR A 192 -3.68 -10.99 -11.10
N GLU A 193 -4.52 -11.80 -11.74
CA GLU A 193 -4.12 -12.67 -12.84
C GLU A 193 -3.59 -11.86 -14.03
N ALA A 194 -4.28 -10.78 -14.42
CA ALA A 194 -3.87 -9.94 -15.53
C ALA A 194 -2.48 -9.29 -15.31
N VAL A 195 -2.17 -8.90 -14.07
CA VAL A 195 -0.85 -8.37 -13.72
C VAL A 195 0.18 -9.49 -13.66
N PHE A 196 -0.15 -10.62 -13.01
CA PHE A 196 0.74 -11.79 -12.91
C PHE A 196 1.19 -12.29 -14.28
N GLN A 197 0.26 -12.48 -15.21
CA GLN A 197 0.57 -12.95 -16.58
C GLN A 197 1.53 -12.02 -17.32
N ARG A 198 1.52 -10.71 -17.02
CA ARG A 198 2.39 -9.74 -17.67
C ARG A 198 3.76 -9.59 -17.04
N LEU A 199 3.83 -9.59 -15.70
CA LEU A 199 5.06 -9.25 -14.99
C LEU A 199 5.82 -10.48 -14.47
N TYR A 200 5.13 -11.51 -13.99
CA TYR A 200 5.74 -12.62 -13.27
C TYR A 200 5.78 -13.93 -14.06
N LYS A 201 4.72 -14.22 -14.83
CA LYS A 201 4.64 -15.45 -15.62
C LYS A 201 5.86 -15.73 -16.51
N PRO A 202 6.53 -14.74 -17.11
CA PRO A 202 7.75 -14.98 -17.88
C PRO A 202 8.91 -15.55 -17.06
N TYR A 203 8.87 -15.41 -15.73
CA TYR A 203 9.93 -15.77 -14.79
C TYR A 203 9.54 -16.89 -13.81
N GLU A 204 8.28 -17.29 -13.78
CA GLU A 204 7.74 -18.32 -12.89
C GLU A 204 7.16 -19.51 -13.69
N ASP A 205 7.50 -20.73 -13.27
CA ASP A 205 6.97 -21.97 -13.88
C ASP A 205 5.58 -22.33 -13.32
N VAL A 206 4.71 -21.33 -13.22
CA VAL A 206 3.33 -21.47 -12.75
C VAL A 206 2.40 -20.85 -13.78
N SER A 207 1.37 -21.58 -14.22
CA SER A 207 0.50 -21.11 -15.32
C SER A 207 -0.45 -19.98 -14.92
N SER A 208 -0.79 -19.87 -13.64
CA SER A 208 -1.71 -18.86 -13.10
C SER A 208 -1.39 -18.55 -11.64
N ILE A 209 -1.63 -17.31 -11.21
CA ILE A 209 -1.49 -16.93 -9.79
C ILE A 209 -2.42 -17.73 -8.88
N HIS A 210 -3.54 -18.22 -9.41
CA HIS A 210 -4.56 -18.95 -8.65
C HIS A 210 -4.18 -20.38 -8.26
N ILE A 211 -3.10 -20.90 -8.85
CA ILE A 211 -2.54 -22.21 -8.52
C ILE A 211 -1.10 -22.09 -8.01
N ALA A 212 -0.63 -20.84 -7.82
CA ALA A 212 0.65 -20.60 -7.18
C ALA A 212 0.56 -20.89 -5.67
N GLU A 213 1.71 -21.17 -5.07
CA GLU A 213 1.78 -21.35 -3.62
C GLU A 213 1.35 -20.05 -2.88
N TRP A 214 0.65 -20.27 -1.77
CA TRP A 214 0.29 -19.16 -0.86
C TRP A 214 1.57 -18.59 -0.24
N PRO A 215 1.66 -17.26 -0.05
CA PRO A 215 2.83 -16.66 0.58
C PRO A 215 3.09 -17.25 1.96
N GLY A 216 4.31 -17.74 2.17
CA GLY A 216 4.72 -18.34 3.44
C GLY A 216 4.76 -17.31 4.57
N GLU A 217 4.56 -17.79 5.80
CA GLU A 217 4.73 -16.99 7.00
C GLU A 217 6.22 -16.98 7.39
N GLU A 218 6.79 -15.79 7.52
CA GLU A 218 8.15 -15.58 8.01
C GLU A 218 8.09 -15.12 9.47
N SER A 219 7.93 -16.05 10.39
CA SER A 219 7.68 -15.77 11.82
C SER A 219 8.76 -14.91 12.48
N GLU A 220 10.03 -15.05 12.10
CA GLU A 220 11.11 -14.21 12.61
C GLU A 220 10.97 -12.77 12.14
N LEU A 221 10.59 -12.57 10.88
CA LEU A 221 10.38 -11.24 10.30
C LEU A 221 9.12 -10.58 10.85
N GLU A 222 8.05 -11.33 11.02
CA GLU A 222 6.79 -10.87 11.63
C GLU A 222 7.00 -10.36 13.06
N ALA A 223 7.80 -11.07 13.85
CA ALA A 223 8.11 -10.70 15.23
C ALA A 223 9.05 -9.48 15.34
N THR A 224 9.65 -9.05 14.22
CA THR A 224 10.60 -7.95 14.20
C THR A 224 9.88 -6.60 14.39
N ALA A 225 10.42 -5.78 15.28
CA ALA A 225 9.94 -4.41 15.46
C ALA A 225 10.24 -3.53 14.24
N THR A 226 9.42 -2.52 14.02
CA THR A 226 9.70 -1.49 13.02
C THR A 226 11.06 -0.85 13.26
N PRO A 227 11.95 -0.79 12.26
CA PRO A 227 13.28 -0.17 12.43
C PRO A 227 13.16 1.28 12.91
N GLY A 228 13.94 1.65 13.94
CA GLY A 228 13.89 2.99 14.54
C GLY A 228 14.08 4.12 13.53
N GLY A 229 14.97 3.94 12.56
CA GLY A 229 15.15 4.90 11.46
C GLY A 229 13.88 5.11 10.63
N MET A 230 13.10 4.05 10.40
CA MET A 230 11.83 4.19 9.67
C MET A 230 10.77 4.92 10.47
N VAL A 231 10.76 4.75 11.80
CA VAL A 231 9.86 5.53 12.68
C VAL A 231 10.15 7.03 12.52
N ILE A 232 11.41 7.43 12.51
CA ILE A 232 11.81 8.83 12.30
C ILE A 232 11.35 9.33 10.94
N ILE A 233 11.59 8.58 9.86
CA ILE A 233 11.18 8.97 8.49
C ILE A 233 9.67 9.18 8.42
N LEU A 234 8.88 8.25 8.96
CA LEU A 234 7.42 8.34 8.92
C LEU A 234 6.89 9.53 9.72
N GLU A 235 7.46 9.80 10.89
CA GLU A 235 7.05 10.93 11.71
C GLU A 235 7.39 12.29 11.07
N LEU A 236 8.58 12.41 10.47
CA LEU A 236 8.95 13.62 9.72
C LEU A 236 8.10 13.79 8.45
N LEU A 237 7.76 12.70 7.77
CA LEU A 237 6.83 12.73 6.64
C LEU A 237 5.43 13.19 7.06
N ASN A 238 4.91 12.66 8.17
CA ASN A 238 3.60 13.05 8.70
C ASN A 238 3.58 14.53 9.10
N ALA A 239 4.60 15.00 9.84
CA ALA A 239 4.76 16.40 10.20
C ALA A 239 4.81 17.31 8.96
N THR A 240 5.55 16.90 7.92
CA THR A 240 5.63 17.64 6.65
C THR A 240 4.29 17.69 5.94
N ARG A 241 3.52 16.59 5.90
CA ARG A 241 2.18 16.53 5.30
C ARG A 241 1.20 17.44 6.03
N GLU A 242 1.28 17.51 7.35
CA GLU A 242 0.45 18.36 8.17
C GLU A 242 0.76 19.85 7.93
N LEU A 243 2.04 20.23 7.98
CA LEU A 243 2.47 21.59 7.66
C LEU A 243 2.09 22.02 6.25
N ARG A 244 2.23 21.13 5.25
CA ARG A 244 1.74 21.40 3.88
C ARG A 244 0.24 21.70 3.87
N SER A 245 -0.56 20.95 4.63
CA SER A 245 -2.00 21.17 4.75
C SER A 245 -2.31 22.50 5.40
N GLN A 246 -1.63 22.86 6.50
CA GLN A 246 -1.80 24.13 7.20
C GLN A 246 -1.45 25.33 6.31
N HIS A 247 -0.38 25.21 5.52
CA HIS A 247 0.06 26.26 4.57
C HIS A 247 -0.59 26.18 3.19
N LYS A 248 -1.56 25.27 2.97
CA LYS A 248 -2.26 25.05 1.69
C LYS A 248 -1.31 24.73 0.53
N ILE A 249 -0.20 24.04 0.82
CA ILE A 249 0.78 23.58 -0.17
C ILE A 249 0.35 22.20 -0.68
N SER A 250 0.35 22.02 -2.00
CA SER A 250 0.05 20.71 -2.61
C SER A 250 1.02 19.63 -2.10
N GLN A 251 0.48 18.45 -1.80
CA GLN A 251 1.31 17.29 -1.39
C GLN A 251 2.27 16.81 -2.50
N THR A 252 2.02 17.21 -3.74
CA THR A 252 2.88 16.85 -4.89
C THR A 252 3.95 17.89 -5.20
N LYS A 253 3.84 19.11 -4.64
CA LYS A 253 4.84 20.17 -4.87
C LYS A 253 6.17 19.79 -4.21
N VAL A 254 7.29 19.96 -4.92
CA VAL A 254 8.62 19.82 -4.33
C VAL A 254 8.88 21.04 -3.45
N LEU A 255 9.32 20.84 -2.21
CA LEU A 255 9.77 21.92 -1.32
C LEU A 255 11.20 22.32 -1.65
N GLU A 256 11.55 23.58 -1.45
CA GLU A 256 12.95 24.01 -1.52
C GLU A 256 13.79 23.32 -0.43
N GLY A 257 13.22 23.15 0.76
CA GLY A 257 13.87 22.39 1.81
C GLY A 257 12.96 22.14 3.01
N ILE A 258 13.51 21.40 3.95
CA ILE A 258 13.04 21.36 5.33
C ILE A 258 14.19 21.76 6.26
N ARG A 259 13.86 22.38 7.39
CA ARG A 259 14.81 22.66 8.46
C ARG A 259 14.46 21.81 9.66
N LEU A 260 15.46 21.14 10.23
CA LEU A 260 15.33 20.31 11.42
C LEU A 260 16.08 20.95 12.59
N ASP A 261 15.37 21.18 13.69
CA ASP A 261 15.95 21.52 14.97
C ASP A 261 16.12 20.23 15.77
N LEU A 262 17.36 19.89 16.08
CA LEU A 262 17.73 18.68 16.79
C LEU A 262 18.25 18.96 18.22
N ASP A 263 18.20 20.18 18.72
CA ASP A 263 18.82 20.57 19.97
C ASP A 263 18.27 19.77 21.16
N GLY A 264 16.98 19.48 21.15
CA GLY A 264 16.30 18.69 22.18
C GLY A 264 16.44 17.17 22.05
N ALA A 265 16.99 16.65 20.96
CA ALA A 265 17.13 15.23 20.72
C ALA A 265 18.40 14.64 21.37
N ASP A 266 18.37 13.34 21.71
CA ASP A 266 19.55 12.61 22.14
C ASP A 266 20.55 12.38 20.99
N ASP A 267 21.79 12.03 21.32
CA ASP A 267 22.86 11.88 20.32
C ASP A 267 22.59 10.73 19.33
N GLY A 268 21.93 9.66 19.76
CA GLY A 268 21.54 8.54 18.89
C GLY A 268 20.51 8.98 17.84
N THR A 269 19.49 9.71 18.25
CA THR A 269 18.49 10.30 17.35
C THR A 269 19.14 11.29 16.39
N LYS A 270 20.02 12.18 16.87
CA LYS A 270 20.76 13.11 16.01
C LYS A 270 21.57 12.41 14.93
N GLN A 271 22.30 11.35 15.31
CA GLN A 271 23.09 10.59 14.36
C GLN A 271 22.19 9.89 13.33
N MET A 272 21.13 9.24 13.79
CA MET A 272 20.18 8.52 12.93
C MET A 272 19.50 9.46 11.91
N VAL A 273 19.11 10.66 12.32
CA VAL A 273 18.54 11.67 11.38
C VAL A 273 19.57 12.06 10.32
N ARG A 274 20.84 12.22 10.68
CA ARG A 274 21.91 12.56 9.73
C ARG A 274 22.18 11.43 8.75
N ASP A 275 22.20 10.18 9.22
CA ASP A 275 22.42 9.00 8.37
C ASP A 275 21.28 8.77 7.38
N LEU A 276 20.06 9.24 7.71
CA LEU A 276 18.86 9.07 6.91
C LEU A 276 18.47 10.29 6.07
N VAL A 277 19.35 11.28 5.91
CA VAL A 277 19.03 12.54 5.19
C VAL A 277 18.47 12.27 3.79
N GLY A 278 19.06 11.37 3.02
CA GLY A 278 18.58 11.02 1.68
C GLY A 278 17.14 10.45 1.68
N SER A 279 16.86 9.55 2.63
CA SER A 279 15.52 8.97 2.83
C SER A 279 14.51 10.02 3.28
N ILE A 280 14.91 10.92 4.19
CA ILE A 280 14.08 12.03 4.65
C ILE A 280 13.75 12.99 3.49
N GLN A 281 14.75 13.36 2.67
CA GLN A 281 14.55 14.19 1.48
C GLN A 281 13.55 13.56 0.51
N SER A 282 13.72 12.28 0.21
CA SER A 282 12.82 11.53 -0.65
C SER A 282 11.40 11.48 -0.09
N ALA A 283 11.24 11.07 1.16
CA ALA A 283 9.95 10.97 1.82
C ALA A 283 9.21 12.31 1.87
N THR A 284 9.90 13.39 2.23
CA THR A 284 9.31 14.73 2.38
C THR A 284 9.20 15.50 1.07
N ARG A 285 9.80 14.99 -0.01
CA ARG A 285 9.89 15.65 -1.32
C ARG A 285 10.49 17.05 -1.22
N CYS A 286 11.64 17.16 -0.58
CA CYS A 286 12.38 18.40 -0.49
C CYS A 286 13.73 18.29 -1.23
N LYS A 287 14.23 19.43 -1.70
CA LYS A 287 15.55 19.51 -2.36
C LYS A 287 16.68 19.40 -1.35
N GLU A 288 16.49 19.94 -0.16
CA GLU A 288 17.52 20.06 0.87
C GLU A 288 16.94 19.80 2.27
N VAL A 289 17.78 19.21 3.14
CA VAL A 289 17.57 19.15 4.59
C VAL A 289 18.65 20.00 5.25
N SER A 290 18.25 21.04 5.95
CA SER A 290 19.10 21.92 6.71
C SER A 290 18.89 21.74 8.21
N TYR A 291 19.83 22.23 9.03
CA TYR A 291 19.75 22.16 10.48
C TYR A 291 19.74 23.56 11.08
N GLY A 292 18.90 23.78 12.09
CA GLY A 292 18.77 25.06 12.79
C GLY A 292 17.43 25.18 13.48
N PRO A 293 17.16 26.31 14.13
CA PRO A 293 15.91 26.51 14.86
C PRO A 293 14.67 26.28 14.01
N ALA A 294 13.71 25.53 14.54
CA ALA A 294 12.40 25.26 13.97
C ALA A 294 11.33 25.23 15.07
N GLU A 295 10.08 25.51 14.72
CA GLU A 295 9.02 25.68 15.71
C GLU A 295 8.07 24.47 15.82
N TYR A 296 7.77 23.80 14.71
CA TYR A 296 6.80 22.71 14.70
C TYR A 296 7.35 21.47 15.36
N ALA A 297 6.79 21.10 16.52
CA ALA A 297 7.17 19.88 17.23
C ALA A 297 6.69 18.63 16.47
N THR A 298 7.62 17.71 16.19
CA THR A 298 7.30 16.41 15.61
C THR A 298 7.02 15.37 16.72
N ALA A 299 6.52 14.20 16.36
CA ALA A 299 6.39 13.10 17.31
C ALA A 299 7.74 12.45 17.66
N VAL A 300 8.81 12.75 16.94
CA VAL A 300 10.18 12.36 17.33
C VAL A 300 10.62 13.25 18.48
N GLN A 301 10.94 12.62 19.61
CA GLN A 301 11.30 13.35 20.82
C GLN A 301 12.50 14.28 20.60
N GLY A 302 12.30 15.55 20.90
CA GLY A 302 13.34 16.58 20.79
C GLY A 302 13.64 17.05 19.37
N VAL A 303 12.87 16.62 18.37
CA VAL A 303 13.01 17.05 16.98
C VAL A 303 11.86 17.98 16.60
N LYS A 304 12.20 19.14 16.03
CA LYS A 304 11.23 20.06 15.44
C LYS A 304 11.51 20.23 13.95
N LEU A 305 10.50 20.66 13.19
CA LEU A 305 10.55 20.79 11.74
C LEU A 305 9.97 22.13 11.27
N GLU A 306 10.54 22.68 10.22
CA GLU A 306 10.01 23.79 9.45
C GLU A 306 10.09 23.45 7.96
N ILE A 307 9.05 23.80 7.20
CA ILE A 307 9.08 23.67 5.74
C ILE A 307 9.56 24.95 5.08
N LEU A 308 10.49 24.83 4.14
CA LEU A 308 11.00 25.91 3.33
C LEU A 308 10.30 25.81 1.96
N ALA A 309 9.25 26.64 1.76
CA ALA A 309 8.56 26.70 0.50
C ALA A 309 9.28 27.67 -0.45
N ALA A 310 9.25 27.40 -1.76
CA ALA A 310 9.58 28.42 -2.74
C ALA A 310 8.56 29.57 -2.64
N GLU A 311 9.04 30.80 -2.63
CA GLU A 311 8.21 31.99 -2.73
C GLU A 311 7.31 31.99 -3.96
#